data_06c98b62bcb61237e065a260375084fc
#
_entry.id   06c98b62bcb61237e065a260375084fc
#
_cell.length_a   1.000
_cell.length_b   1.000
_cell.length_c   1.000
_cell.angle_alpha   90.00
_cell.angle_beta   90.00
_cell.angle_gamma   90.00
#
_symmetry.space_group_name_H-M   'P 1'
#
loop_
_entity.id
_entity.type
_entity.pdbx_description
1 polymer ?
#
loop_
_entity_poly.entity_id
_entity_poly.type
_entity_poly.pdbx_seq_one_letter_code
_entity_poly.pdbx_strand_id
1 'polypeptide(L)'
;IEKTPDIMERMRKVFDLQSNPKAIISPSALNCYLDCSLKFYYKYVALLSAPDEVSADIDSAKFGSIFHYAAEHIYKDLTSHGKLINKENLETLLKDEVRLQTYVDNGFKKLFFNLPPDEQPEYNGIQLINSAVILKYVQQLLRNDLRYAPFTFVGSEQPVYENITIQAAGKTIQSRIG
;
A
#
# COMPACT_ATOMS: atom_id res chain seq x y z
N ILE A 1 10.53 11.46 -26.27
CA ILE A 1 10.69 10.09 -26.85
C ILE A 1 9.78 9.99 -28.04
N GLU A 2 10.34 9.57 -29.18
CA GLU A 2 9.56 9.29 -30.37
C GLU A 2 8.70 8.04 -30.14
N LYS A 3 7.41 8.11 -30.48
CA LYS A 3 6.47 6.99 -30.31
C LYS A 3 6.62 6.00 -31.47
N THR A 4 7.70 5.22 -31.46
CA THR A 4 7.91 4.16 -32.46
C THR A 4 6.87 3.03 -32.31
N PRO A 5 6.65 2.22 -33.37
CA PRO A 5 5.72 1.08 -33.30
C PRO A 5 6.04 0.11 -32.14
N ASP A 6 7.33 -0.13 -31.86
CA ASP A 6 7.79 -1.00 -30.77
C ASP A 6 7.40 -0.42 -29.37
N ILE A 7 7.63 0.88 -29.16
CA ILE A 7 7.22 1.56 -27.94
C ILE A 7 5.70 1.51 -27.77
N MET A 8 4.95 1.71 -28.84
CA MET A 8 3.48 1.64 -28.81
C MET A 8 2.98 0.24 -28.50
N GLU A 9 3.64 -0.79 -28.99
CA GLU A 9 3.30 -2.18 -28.66
C GLU A 9 3.56 -2.48 -27.19
N ARG A 10 4.71 -2.05 -26.63
CA ARG A 10 5.01 -2.17 -25.19
C ARG A 10 3.97 -1.45 -24.34
N MET A 11 3.59 -0.23 -24.70
CA MET A 11 2.53 0.51 -24.01
C MET A 11 1.19 -0.23 -24.00
N ARG A 12 0.81 -0.88 -25.11
CA ARG A 12 -0.39 -1.71 -25.15
C ARG A 12 -0.31 -2.90 -24.21
N LYS A 13 0.81 -3.60 -24.19
CA LYS A 13 1.02 -4.74 -23.27
C LYS A 13 0.89 -4.33 -21.79
N VAL A 14 1.18 -3.08 -21.46
CA VAL A 14 1.09 -2.57 -20.08
C VAL A 14 -0.30 -2.01 -19.78
N PHE A 15 -0.91 -1.25 -20.69
CA PHE A 15 -2.07 -0.42 -20.40
C PHE A 15 -3.36 -0.79 -21.14
N ASP A 16 -3.33 -1.72 -22.09
CA ASP A 16 -4.53 -2.13 -22.85
C ASP A 16 -5.08 -3.46 -22.32
N LEU A 17 -6.34 -3.44 -21.85
CA LEU A 17 -7.04 -4.61 -21.34
C LEU A 17 -7.21 -5.72 -22.38
N GLN A 18 -7.22 -5.40 -23.68
CA GLN A 18 -7.24 -6.40 -24.75
C GLN A 18 -5.93 -7.20 -24.82
N SER A 19 -4.81 -6.53 -24.52
CA SER A 19 -3.47 -7.15 -24.52
C SER A 19 -3.09 -7.74 -23.16
N ASN A 20 -3.64 -7.18 -22.08
CA ASN A 20 -3.33 -7.57 -20.70
C ASN A 20 -4.56 -7.40 -19.81
N PRO A 21 -5.24 -8.47 -19.37
CA PRO A 21 -6.41 -8.39 -18.51
C PRO A 21 -6.17 -7.71 -17.14
N LYS A 22 -4.90 -7.56 -16.74
CA LYS A 22 -4.49 -6.87 -15.51
C LYS A 22 -4.01 -5.43 -15.77
N ALA A 23 -4.15 -4.93 -17.00
CA ALA A 23 -3.75 -3.58 -17.34
C ALA A 23 -4.47 -2.55 -16.46
N ILE A 24 -3.69 -1.61 -15.93
CA ILE A 24 -4.19 -0.54 -15.06
C ILE A 24 -3.35 0.72 -15.25
N ILE A 25 -4.01 1.86 -15.25
CA ILE A 25 -3.37 3.16 -15.20
C ILE A 25 -3.59 3.70 -13.79
N SER A 26 -2.55 3.66 -12.97
CA SER A 26 -2.63 4.23 -11.62
C SER A 26 -2.55 5.76 -11.65
N PRO A 27 -3.13 6.47 -10.66
CA PRO A 27 -2.96 7.91 -10.50
C PRO A 27 -1.49 8.33 -10.47
N SER A 28 -0.63 7.53 -9.85
CA SER A 28 0.82 7.76 -9.82
C SER A 28 1.47 7.67 -11.20
N ALA A 29 0.99 6.77 -12.07
CA ALA A 29 1.45 6.67 -13.45
C ALA A 29 1.03 7.90 -14.27
N LEU A 30 -0.22 8.36 -14.10
CA LEU A 30 -0.70 9.59 -14.74
C LEU A 30 0.11 10.81 -14.29
N ASN A 31 0.30 11.01 -13.00
CA ASN A 31 1.10 12.10 -12.46
C ASN A 31 2.54 12.05 -12.99
N CYS A 32 3.16 10.86 -13.02
CA CYS A 32 4.49 10.70 -13.57
C CYS A 32 4.56 11.07 -15.07
N TYR A 33 3.52 10.75 -15.85
CA TYR A 33 3.44 11.13 -17.26
C TYR A 33 3.32 12.65 -17.44
N LEU A 34 2.51 13.31 -16.62
CA LEU A 34 2.32 14.76 -16.65
C LEU A 34 3.60 15.50 -16.24
N ASP A 35 4.31 14.99 -15.24
CA ASP A 35 5.58 15.57 -14.79
C ASP A 35 6.68 15.41 -15.84
N CYS A 36 6.89 14.18 -16.31
CA CYS A 36 7.97 13.86 -17.24
C CYS A 36 7.68 12.58 -18.04
N SER A 37 7.39 12.74 -19.32
CA SER A 37 7.11 11.59 -20.22
C SER A 37 8.30 10.62 -20.35
N LEU A 38 9.54 11.10 -20.20
CA LEU A 38 10.74 10.25 -20.21
C LEU A 38 10.81 9.38 -18.94
N LYS A 39 10.58 9.96 -17.76
CA LYS A 39 10.50 9.23 -16.49
C LYS A 39 9.39 8.20 -16.51
N PHE A 40 8.22 8.56 -17.05
CA PHE A 40 7.10 7.63 -17.24
C PHE A 40 7.50 6.45 -18.14
N TYR A 41 8.14 6.72 -19.27
CA TYR A 41 8.59 5.67 -20.19
C TYR A 41 9.51 4.67 -19.48
N TYR A 42 10.57 5.15 -18.82
CA TYR A 42 11.49 4.26 -18.13
C TYR A 42 10.83 3.46 -17.02
N LYS A 43 10.02 4.11 -16.19
CA LYS A 43 9.42 3.46 -15.03
C LYS A 43 8.29 2.49 -15.39
N TYR A 44 7.38 2.89 -16.30
CA TYR A 44 6.13 2.15 -16.53
C TYR A 44 6.09 1.39 -17.86
N VAL A 45 6.88 1.76 -18.83
CA VAL A 45 6.91 1.09 -20.16
C VAL A 45 8.14 0.22 -20.32
N ALA A 46 9.32 0.73 -19.98
CA ALA A 46 10.56 -0.04 -20.00
C ALA A 46 10.77 -0.86 -18.73
N LEU A 47 9.97 -0.64 -17.67
CA LEU A 47 10.01 -1.32 -16.35
C LEU A 47 11.41 -1.27 -15.71
N LEU A 48 12.10 -0.14 -15.88
CA LEU A 48 13.38 0.11 -15.23
C LEU A 48 13.10 0.69 -13.83
N SER A 49 13.57 0.02 -12.81
CA SER A 49 13.60 0.53 -11.43
C SER A 49 15.03 0.93 -11.06
N ALA A 50 15.17 2.01 -10.30
CA ALA A 50 16.43 2.25 -9.62
C ALA A 50 16.68 1.11 -8.62
N PRO A 51 17.94 0.72 -8.38
CA PRO A 51 18.26 -0.21 -7.32
C PRO A 51 17.70 0.35 -6.00
N ASP A 52 17.10 -0.52 -5.18
CA ASP A 52 16.70 -0.12 -3.84
C ASP A 52 17.99 0.23 -3.06
N GLU A 53 18.11 1.49 -2.67
CA GLU A 53 19.15 1.88 -1.72
C GLU A 53 18.83 1.21 -0.39
N VAL A 54 19.74 0.37 0.09
CA VAL A 54 19.64 -0.23 1.41
C VAL A 54 19.94 0.89 2.42
N SER A 55 18.91 1.63 2.79
CA SER A 55 19.00 2.61 3.87
C SER A 55 18.84 1.90 5.21
N ALA A 56 19.77 2.16 6.12
CA ALA A 56 19.63 1.75 7.53
C ALA A 56 18.49 2.51 8.24
N ASP A 57 18.05 3.61 7.65
CA ASP A 57 16.99 4.46 8.18
C ASP A 57 15.66 4.19 7.50
N ILE A 58 14.59 4.35 8.26
CA ILE A 58 13.23 4.21 7.78
C ILE A 58 12.80 5.52 7.11
N ASP A 59 12.57 5.49 5.81
CA ASP A 59 11.97 6.60 5.10
C ASP A 59 10.46 6.73 5.40
N SER A 60 9.87 7.85 5.01
CA SER A 60 8.45 8.12 5.24
C SER A 60 7.52 7.13 4.54
N ALA A 61 7.92 6.55 3.41
CA ALA A 61 7.13 5.58 2.67
C ALA A 61 7.12 4.23 3.40
N LYS A 62 8.26 3.76 3.87
CA LYS A 62 8.37 2.53 4.69
C LYS A 62 7.66 2.69 6.03
N PHE A 63 7.81 3.86 6.68
CA PHE A 63 7.06 4.19 7.89
C PHE A 63 5.55 4.05 7.68
N GLY A 64 5.02 4.69 6.63
CA GLY A 64 3.62 4.57 6.25
C GLY A 64 3.19 3.12 5.97
N SER A 65 3.99 2.37 5.22
CA SER A 65 3.70 0.98 4.89
C SER A 65 3.63 0.08 6.13
N ILE A 66 4.51 0.29 7.11
CA ILE A 66 4.49 -0.47 8.38
C ILE A 66 3.25 -0.12 9.19
N PHE A 67 2.88 1.16 9.28
CA PHE A 67 1.66 1.59 9.94
C PHE A 67 0.41 0.96 9.29
N HIS A 68 0.29 1.02 7.96
CA HIS A 68 -0.82 0.42 7.22
C HIS A 68 -0.88 -1.10 7.42
N TYR A 69 0.27 -1.77 7.40
CA TYR A 69 0.34 -3.21 7.68
C TYR A 69 -0.21 -3.55 9.06
N ALA A 70 0.23 -2.84 10.10
CA ALA A 70 -0.23 -3.05 11.47
C ALA A 70 -1.74 -2.80 11.59
N ALA A 71 -2.24 -1.67 11.06
CA ALA A 71 -3.65 -1.33 11.07
C ALA A 71 -4.49 -2.40 10.35
N GLU A 72 -4.10 -2.80 9.15
CA GLU A 72 -4.80 -3.82 8.36
C GLU A 72 -4.94 -5.15 9.14
N HIS A 73 -3.86 -5.61 9.78
CA HIS A 73 -3.88 -6.87 10.53
C HIS A 73 -4.71 -6.78 11.80
N ILE A 74 -4.69 -5.65 12.48
CA ILE A 74 -5.57 -5.38 13.61
C ILE A 74 -7.05 -5.50 13.21
N TYR A 75 -7.45 -4.83 12.11
CA TYR A 75 -8.83 -4.91 11.66
C TYR A 75 -9.22 -6.28 11.11
N LYS A 76 -8.32 -6.99 10.47
CA LYS A 76 -8.54 -8.40 10.08
C LYS A 76 -8.82 -9.28 11.30
N ASP A 77 -8.06 -9.12 12.37
CA ASP A 77 -8.27 -9.89 13.59
C ASP A 77 -9.57 -9.50 14.30
N LEU A 78 -9.87 -8.21 14.43
CA LEU A 78 -11.11 -7.71 15.01
C LEU A 78 -12.35 -8.21 14.26
N THR A 79 -12.21 -8.46 12.96
CA THR A 79 -13.32 -8.89 12.08
C THR A 79 -13.29 -10.38 11.74
N SER A 80 -12.40 -11.16 12.35
CA SER A 80 -12.27 -12.61 12.11
C SER A 80 -13.55 -13.41 12.40
N HIS A 81 -14.36 -12.95 13.34
CA HIS A 81 -15.64 -13.58 13.73
C HIS A 81 -16.88 -12.80 13.29
N GLY A 82 -16.73 -11.74 12.52
CA GLY A 82 -17.81 -10.92 12.00
C GLY A 82 -17.38 -9.49 11.73
N LYS A 83 -18.09 -8.82 10.84
CA LYS A 83 -17.72 -7.47 10.38
C LYS A 83 -18.07 -6.34 11.37
N LEU A 84 -18.81 -6.62 12.43
CA LEU A 84 -19.22 -5.62 13.41
C LEU A 84 -18.12 -5.42 14.45
N ILE A 85 -17.64 -4.20 14.57
CA ILE A 85 -16.66 -3.80 15.56
C ILE A 85 -17.37 -3.05 16.69
N ASN A 86 -17.32 -3.62 17.90
CA ASN A 86 -17.92 -3.07 19.10
C ASN A 86 -16.93 -2.28 19.94
N LYS A 87 -17.45 -1.39 20.81
CA LYS A 87 -16.62 -0.61 21.75
C LYS A 87 -15.75 -1.49 22.63
N GLU A 88 -16.31 -2.55 23.18
CA GLU A 88 -15.60 -3.48 24.08
C GLU A 88 -14.37 -4.11 23.41
N ASN A 89 -14.48 -4.47 22.14
CA ASN A 89 -13.36 -5.04 21.38
C ASN A 89 -12.21 -4.04 21.23
N LEU A 90 -12.54 -2.78 20.91
CA LEU A 90 -11.55 -1.71 20.78
C LEU A 90 -10.92 -1.32 22.11
N GLU A 91 -11.72 -1.22 23.19
CA GLU A 91 -11.23 -0.91 24.53
C GLU A 91 -10.32 -2.00 25.09
N THR A 92 -10.69 -3.27 24.86
CA THR A 92 -9.85 -4.41 25.25
C THR A 92 -8.51 -4.39 24.54
N LEU A 93 -8.54 -4.15 23.24
CA LEU A 93 -7.32 -4.10 22.43
C LEU A 93 -6.44 -2.89 22.81
N LEU A 94 -7.04 -1.73 23.09
CA LEU A 94 -6.30 -0.52 23.52
C LEU A 94 -5.58 -0.70 24.87
N LYS A 95 -6.05 -1.61 25.72
CA LYS A 95 -5.42 -1.96 27.00
C LYS A 95 -4.27 -2.97 26.83
N ASP A 96 -4.27 -3.71 25.73
CA ASP A 96 -3.26 -4.73 25.42
C ASP A 96 -2.16 -4.14 24.53
N GLU A 97 -1.28 -3.34 25.16
CA GLU A 97 -0.17 -2.70 24.43
C GLU A 97 0.80 -3.71 23.85
N VAL A 98 1.01 -4.85 24.51
CA VAL A 98 1.90 -5.93 24.03
C VAL A 98 1.39 -6.51 22.71
N ARG A 99 0.08 -6.74 22.61
CA ARG A 99 -0.55 -7.21 21.38
C ARG A 99 -0.46 -6.16 20.28
N LEU A 100 -0.68 -4.89 20.59
CA LEU A 100 -0.52 -3.81 19.61
C LEU A 100 0.92 -3.70 19.11
N GLN A 101 1.91 -3.82 20.01
CA GLN A 101 3.32 -3.83 19.64
C GLN A 101 3.64 -5.00 18.71
N THR A 102 3.07 -6.18 18.94
CA THR A 102 3.27 -7.36 18.08
C THR A 102 2.85 -7.10 16.63
N TYR A 103 1.75 -6.36 16.37
CA TYR A 103 1.37 -6.00 15.00
C TYR A 103 2.40 -5.06 14.35
N VAL A 104 2.92 -4.10 15.11
CA VAL A 104 3.96 -3.19 14.62
C VAL A 104 5.23 -3.96 14.33
N ASP A 105 5.69 -4.84 15.23
CA ASP A 105 6.89 -5.65 15.06
C ASP A 105 6.77 -6.59 13.85
N ASN A 106 5.60 -7.17 13.61
CA ASN A 106 5.35 -7.97 12.42
C ASN A 106 5.44 -7.14 11.12
N GLY A 107 4.99 -5.89 11.17
CA GLY A 107 5.16 -4.94 10.07
C GLY A 107 6.64 -4.64 9.78
N PHE A 108 7.43 -4.36 10.82
CA PHE A 108 8.88 -4.19 10.70
C PHE A 108 9.56 -5.43 10.17
N LYS A 109 9.25 -6.59 10.76
CA LYS A 109 9.78 -7.87 10.36
C LYS A 109 9.60 -8.13 8.87
N LYS A 110 8.40 -7.91 8.37
CA LYS A 110 8.03 -8.23 6.98
C LYS A 110 8.49 -7.18 5.98
N LEU A 111 8.35 -5.88 6.30
CA LEU A 111 8.50 -4.81 5.30
C LEU A 111 9.86 -4.09 5.38
N PHE A 112 10.55 -4.20 6.50
CA PHE A 112 11.83 -3.53 6.69
C PHE A 112 12.99 -4.52 6.76
N PHE A 113 12.91 -5.50 7.66
CA PHE A 113 13.98 -6.46 7.87
C PHE A 113 13.94 -7.66 6.92
N ASN A 114 12.81 -7.95 6.28
CA ASN A 114 12.58 -9.16 5.45
C ASN A 114 12.94 -10.46 6.20
N LEU A 115 12.64 -10.53 7.50
CA LEU A 115 12.95 -11.67 8.35
C LEU A 115 11.89 -12.79 8.21
N PRO A 116 12.29 -14.05 8.39
CA PRO A 116 11.35 -15.17 8.50
C PRO A 116 10.45 -15.01 9.75
N PRO A 117 9.31 -15.74 9.79
CA PRO A 117 8.33 -15.60 10.88
C PRO A 117 8.90 -15.89 12.28
N ASP A 118 9.90 -16.77 12.38
CA ASP A 118 10.44 -17.26 13.65
C ASP A 118 11.54 -16.36 14.26
N GLU A 119 12.03 -15.40 13.48
CA GLU A 119 13.05 -14.47 13.95
C GLU A 119 12.42 -13.20 14.53
N GLN A 120 13.04 -12.61 15.54
CA GLN A 120 12.63 -11.33 16.12
C GLN A 120 13.49 -10.20 15.55
N PRO A 121 12.89 -9.03 15.26
CA PRO A 121 13.63 -7.90 14.78
C PRO A 121 14.54 -7.33 15.87
N GLU A 122 15.80 -7.09 15.53
CA GLU A 122 16.73 -6.35 16.39
C GLU A 122 16.72 -4.88 15.97
N TYR A 123 16.16 -4.02 16.80
CA TYR A 123 16.02 -2.60 16.54
C TYR A 123 17.28 -1.82 16.92
N ASN A 124 17.74 -0.94 16.05
CA ASN A 124 18.63 0.15 16.46
C ASN A 124 17.84 1.30 17.13
N GLY A 125 18.54 2.32 17.66
CA GLY A 125 17.88 3.40 18.40
C GLY A 125 16.84 4.18 17.60
N ILE A 126 17.07 4.44 16.31
CA ILE A 126 16.14 5.16 15.43
C ILE A 126 14.92 4.29 15.11
N GLN A 127 15.14 3.01 14.88
CA GLN A 127 14.06 2.05 14.60
C GLN A 127 13.16 1.84 15.82
N LEU A 128 13.73 1.82 17.04
CA LEU A 128 12.93 1.80 18.28
C LEU A 128 12.04 3.04 18.42
N ILE A 129 12.57 4.22 18.10
CA ILE A 129 11.77 5.45 18.11
C ILE A 129 10.65 5.37 17.08
N ASN A 130 10.93 4.94 15.86
CA ASN A 130 9.92 4.78 14.81
C ASN A 130 8.86 3.75 15.20
N SER A 131 9.24 2.62 15.80
CA SER A 131 8.30 1.62 16.30
C SER A 131 7.37 2.21 17.36
N ALA A 132 7.91 2.93 18.33
CA ALA A 132 7.12 3.59 19.37
C ALA A 132 6.18 4.67 18.82
N VAL A 133 6.60 5.41 17.78
CA VAL A 133 5.74 6.40 17.10
C VAL A 133 4.63 5.72 16.33
N ILE A 134 4.92 4.65 15.59
CA ILE A 134 3.90 3.88 14.85
C ILE A 134 2.88 3.29 15.82
N LEU A 135 3.33 2.73 16.95
CA LEU A 135 2.43 2.23 17.99
C LEU A 135 1.47 3.32 18.49
N LYS A 136 1.98 4.53 18.74
CA LYS A 136 1.12 5.66 19.13
C LYS A 136 0.11 6.04 18.05
N TYR A 137 0.49 5.99 16.77
CA TYR A 137 -0.44 6.26 15.68
C TYR A 137 -1.52 5.18 15.57
N VAL A 138 -1.17 3.92 15.75
CA VAL A 138 -2.14 2.81 15.82
C VAL A 138 -3.11 3.01 16.99
N GLN A 139 -2.60 3.32 18.17
CA GLN A 139 -3.44 3.62 19.33
C GLN A 139 -4.36 4.82 19.09
N GLN A 140 -3.87 5.86 18.40
CA GLN A 140 -4.67 7.04 18.07
C GLN A 140 -5.78 6.71 17.06
N LEU A 141 -5.47 5.88 16.06
CA LEU A 141 -6.46 5.37 15.10
C LEU A 141 -7.59 4.64 15.85
N LEU A 142 -7.25 3.68 16.70
CA LEU A 142 -8.24 2.92 17.47
C LEU A 142 -9.05 3.80 18.44
N ARG A 143 -8.44 4.82 19.06
CA ARG A 143 -9.17 5.80 19.90
C ARG A 143 -10.13 6.66 19.08
N ASN A 144 -9.78 7.00 17.86
CA ASN A 144 -10.69 7.73 16.97
C ASN A 144 -11.88 6.85 16.59
N ASP A 145 -11.63 5.59 16.24
CA ASP A 145 -12.69 4.66 15.85
C ASP A 145 -13.59 4.26 17.01
N LEU A 146 -13.05 4.24 18.22
CA LEU A 146 -13.86 4.04 19.43
C LEU A 146 -14.99 5.07 19.59
N ARG A 147 -14.81 6.29 19.04
CA ARG A 147 -15.84 7.34 19.06
C ARG A 147 -17.02 7.03 18.15
N TYR A 148 -16.78 6.23 17.09
CA TYR A 148 -17.78 5.87 16.09
C TYR A 148 -18.35 4.47 16.31
N ALA A 149 -17.75 3.68 17.20
CA ALA A 149 -18.21 2.32 17.48
C ALA A 149 -19.60 2.32 18.18
N PRO A 150 -20.49 1.37 17.85
CA PRO A 150 -20.27 0.24 16.96
C PRO A 150 -20.37 0.61 15.48
N PHE A 151 -19.54 -0.01 14.64
CA PHE A 151 -19.60 0.15 13.16
C PHE A 151 -19.29 -1.14 12.43
N THR A 152 -19.74 -1.24 11.18
CA THR A 152 -19.43 -2.37 10.32
C THR A 152 -18.18 -2.07 9.48
N PHE A 153 -17.15 -2.88 9.66
CA PHE A 153 -15.93 -2.77 8.85
C PHE A 153 -16.15 -3.41 7.47
N VAL A 154 -16.00 -2.63 6.43
CA VAL A 154 -16.15 -3.09 5.04
C VAL A 154 -14.83 -3.64 4.50
N GLY A 155 -13.74 -2.95 4.78
CA GLY A 155 -12.38 -3.31 4.36
C GLY A 155 -11.41 -2.15 4.53
N SER A 156 -10.12 -2.45 4.49
CA SER A 156 -9.04 -1.47 4.41
C SER A 156 -8.45 -1.48 3.01
N GLU A 157 -8.05 -0.31 2.52
CA GLU A 157 -7.33 -0.14 1.26
C GLU A 157 -7.93 -0.92 0.08
N GLN A 158 -9.26 -0.91 -0.05
CA GLN A 158 -9.93 -1.58 -1.14
C GLN A 158 -9.64 -0.85 -2.45
N PRO A 159 -9.04 -1.52 -3.44
CA PRO A 159 -8.80 -0.89 -4.73
C PRO A 159 -10.15 -0.64 -5.44
N VAL A 160 -10.34 0.58 -5.93
CA VAL A 160 -11.48 0.96 -6.74
C VAL A 160 -11.01 1.14 -8.17
N TYR A 161 -11.66 0.44 -9.09
CA TYR A 161 -11.30 0.45 -10.50
C TYR A 161 -12.48 0.88 -11.37
N GLU A 162 -12.19 1.70 -12.37
CA GLU A 162 -13.15 2.07 -13.44
C GLU A 162 -12.55 1.71 -14.80
N ASN A 163 -13.36 1.04 -15.63
CA ASN A 163 -12.95 0.74 -16.99
C ASN A 163 -13.21 1.94 -17.89
N ILE A 164 -12.20 2.36 -18.63
CA ILE A 164 -12.28 3.48 -19.57
C ILE A 164 -12.00 3.02 -20.99
N THR A 165 -12.64 3.69 -21.93
CA THR A 165 -12.39 3.53 -23.36
C THR A 165 -11.80 4.82 -23.91
N ILE A 166 -10.60 4.74 -24.46
CA ILE A 166 -9.90 5.87 -25.05
C ILE A 166 -9.90 5.70 -26.56
N GLN A 167 -10.40 6.72 -27.27
CA GLN A 167 -10.34 6.77 -28.74
C GLN A 167 -9.30 7.81 -29.16
N ALA A 168 -8.28 7.37 -29.89
CA ALA A 168 -7.25 8.25 -30.41
C ALA A 168 -6.75 7.78 -31.77
N ALA A 169 -6.65 8.67 -32.72
CA ALA A 169 -6.13 8.42 -34.07
C ALA A 169 -6.78 7.20 -34.75
N GLY A 170 -8.09 7.04 -34.63
CA GLY A 170 -8.86 5.92 -35.22
C GLY A 170 -8.66 4.57 -34.56
N LYS A 171 -8.01 4.53 -33.39
CA LYS A 171 -7.81 3.32 -32.57
C LYS A 171 -8.54 3.44 -31.25
N THR A 172 -9.10 2.33 -30.81
CA THR A 172 -9.76 2.20 -29.50
C THR A 172 -8.85 1.42 -28.57
N ILE A 173 -8.60 1.96 -27.39
CA ILE A 173 -7.83 1.31 -26.30
C ILE A 173 -8.78 1.20 -25.12
N GLN A 174 -8.89 0.03 -24.55
CA GLN A 174 -9.60 -0.20 -23.30
C GLN A 174 -8.59 -0.31 -22.17
N SER A 175 -8.78 0.47 -21.13
CA SER A 175 -7.91 0.46 -19.97
C SER A 175 -8.71 0.54 -18.67
N ARG A 176 -8.04 0.37 -17.56
CA ARG A 176 -8.62 0.49 -16.23
C ARG A 176 -7.87 1.58 -15.47
N ILE A 177 -8.61 2.43 -14.78
CA ILE A 177 -8.04 3.43 -13.85
C ILE A 177 -8.36 3.01 -12.42
N GLY A 178 -7.37 3.17 -11.50
CA GLY A 178 -7.56 2.91 -10.07
C GLY A 178 -6.27 2.93 -9.28
#